data_b4f30062130304f0e56a9caa78769e71
#
_entry.id   b4f30062130304f0e56a9caa78769e71
#
_cell.length_a   1.000
_cell.length_b   1.000
_cell.length_c   1.000
_cell.angle_alpha   90.00
_cell.angle_beta   90.00
_cell.angle_gamma   90.00
#
_symmetry.space_group_name_H-M   'P 1'
#
loop_
_entity.id
_entity.type
_entity.pdbx_description
1 polymer ?
#
loop_
_entity_poly.entity_id
_entity_poly.type
_entity_poly.pdbx_seq_one_letter_code
_entity_poly.pdbx_strand_id
1 'polypeptide(L)'
;MYLLDKLWRGDITPSERYIRPDSEFKRKAKEFCDAAERLVEELSPEGKQHWEDVERLKHDMNMLSEEDIFIYGFRMGARMVLDVVGDHKGQFYEIGEAG
;
A
#
# COMPACT_ATOMS: atom_id res chain seq x y z
N MET A 1 0.56 -10.10 -23.43
CA MET A 1 -0.29 -9.92 -22.26
C MET A 1 -0.68 -8.48 -22.11
N TYR A 2 -1.97 -8.26 -21.98
CA TYR A 2 -2.51 -6.91 -21.99
C TYR A 2 -2.00 -6.04 -20.83
N LEU A 3 -1.93 -6.62 -19.62
CA LEU A 3 -1.49 -5.90 -18.43
C LEU A 3 0.00 -5.58 -18.47
N LEU A 4 0.80 -6.51 -18.96
CA LEU A 4 2.24 -6.29 -19.08
C LEU A 4 2.57 -5.24 -20.13
N ASP A 5 1.81 -5.16 -21.22
CA ASP A 5 1.96 -4.11 -22.22
C ASP A 5 1.73 -2.73 -21.60
N LYS A 6 0.69 -2.60 -20.80
CA LYS A 6 0.37 -1.35 -20.10
C LYS A 6 1.47 -0.95 -19.12
N LEU A 7 1.99 -1.93 -18.40
CA LEU A 7 3.08 -1.68 -17.47
C LEU A 7 4.34 -1.21 -18.19
N TRP A 8 4.69 -1.90 -19.30
CA TRP A 8 5.85 -1.55 -20.11
C TRP A 8 5.75 -0.14 -20.69
N ARG A 9 4.58 0.26 -21.17
CA ARG A 9 4.36 1.57 -21.77
C ARG A 9 4.21 2.69 -20.74
N GLY A 10 4.17 2.37 -19.45
CA GLY A 10 3.96 3.37 -18.42
C GLY A 10 2.50 3.78 -18.23
N ASP A 11 1.56 3.05 -18.82
CA ASP A 11 0.13 3.31 -18.67
C ASP A 11 -0.38 2.91 -17.27
N ILE A 12 0.35 2.03 -16.61
CA ILE A 12 0.08 1.63 -15.23
C ILE A 12 1.29 1.99 -14.40
N THR A 13 1.09 2.83 -13.40
CA THR A 13 2.15 3.23 -12.48
C THR A 13 1.71 2.82 -11.07
N PRO A 14 2.28 1.72 -10.51
CA PRO A 14 1.83 1.20 -9.20
C PRO A 14 1.94 2.19 -8.05
N SER A 15 2.85 3.15 -8.13
CA SER A 15 3.01 4.16 -7.10
C SER A 15 1.94 5.26 -7.15
N GLU A 16 1.23 5.40 -8.27
CA GLU A 16 0.18 6.40 -8.41
C GLU A 16 -1.16 5.83 -7.96
N ARG A 17 -1.78 6.50 -7.02
CA ARG A 17 -3.08 6.11 -6.50
C ARG A 17 -3.95 7.34 -6.37
N TYR A 18 -5.18 7.23 -6.87
CA TYR A 18 -6.15 8.29 -6.79
C TYR A 18 -7.22 7.94 -5.77
N ILE A 19 -7.47 8.85 -4.83
CA ILE A 19 -8.41 8.64 -3.74
C ILE A 19 -9.82 8.99 -4.22
N ARG A 20 -10.76 8.06 -4.01
CA ARG A 20 -12.15 8.32 -4.33
C ARG A 20 -12.71 9.36 -3.37
N PRO A 21 -13.41 10.40 -3.87
CA PRO A 21 -13.89 11.48 -3.03
C PRO A 21 -14.86 11.06 -1.93
N ASP A 22 -15.62 9.97 -2.16
CA ASP A 22 -16.63 9.45 -1.23
C ASP A 22 -16.13 8.30 -0.36
N SER A 23 -14.82 8.01 -0.41
CA SER A 23 -14.25 6.89 0.32
C SER A 23 -14.10 7.18 1.82
N GLU A 24 -14.10 6.11 2.61
CA GLU A 24 -13.80 6.21 4.04
C GLU A 24 -12.40 6.77 4.27
N PHE A 25 -11.45 6.37 3.44
CA PHE A 25 -10.09 6.89 3.53
C PHE A 25 -10.08 8.41 3.40
N LYS A 26 -10.84 8.96 2.46
CA LYS A 26 -10.93 10.41 2.26
C LYS A 26 -11.49 11.11 3.48
N ARG A 27 -12.54 10.53 4.10
CA ARG A 27 -13.13 11.08 5.31
C ARG A 27 -12.13 11.08 6.47
N LYS A 28 -11.40 9.98 6.65
CA LYS A 28 -10.39 9.88 7.70
C LYS A 28 -9.23 10.83 7.46
N ALA A 29 -8.82 11.00 6.22
CA ALA A 29 -7.77 11.94 5.87
C ALA A 29 -8.18 13.38 6.22
N LYS A 30 -9.43 13.74 5.99
CA LYS A 30 -9.95 15.06 6.36
C LYS A 30 -9.97 15.22 7.88
N GLU A 31 -10.45 14.23 8.62
CA GLU A 31 -10.44 14.25 10.08
C GLU A 31 -9.02 14.43 10.61
N PHE A 32 -8.07 13.73 10.03
CA PHE A 32 -6.67 13.84 10.40
C PHE A 32 -6.13 15.25 10.17
N CYS A 33 -6.40 15.82 9.00
CA CYS A 33 -5.94 17.16 8.66
C CYS A 33 -6.54 18.21 9.60
N ASP A 34 -7.84 18.09 9.89
CA ASP A 34 -8.51 19.02 10.79
C ASP A 34 -7.94 18.93 12.22
N ALA A 35 -7.68 17.73 12.69
CA ALA A 35 -7.09 17.52 14.01
C ALA A 35 -5.67 18.05 14.08
N ALA A 36 -4.90 17.84 13.03
CA ALA A 36 -3.52 18.34 12.94
C ALA A 36 -3.48 19.86 12.95
N GLU A 37 -4.38 20.50 12.22
CA GLU A 37 -4.48 21.97 12.21
C GLU A 37 -4.78 22.52 13.61
N ARG A 38 -5.73 21.90 14.33
CA ARG A 38 -6.04 22.31 15.70
C ARG A 38 -4.85 22.17 16.63
N LEU A 39 -4.12 21.07 16.48
CA LEU A 39 -2.91 20.86 17.30
C LEU A 39 -1.84 21.92 17.02
N VAL A 40 -1.59 22.18 15.74
CA VAL A 40 -0.56 23.15 15.34
C VAL A 40 -0.89 24.55 15.85
N GLU A 41 -2.16 24.95 15.87
CA GLU A 41 -2.58 26.25 16.39
C GLU A 41 -2.23 26.44 17.87
N GLU A 42 -2.16 25.35 18.63
CA GLU A 42 -1.85 25.38 20.05
C GLU A 42 -0.35 25.33 20.34
N LEU A 43 0.48 25.10 19.32
CA LEU A 43 1.92 24.94 19.49
C LEU A 43 2.65 26.27 19.48
N SER A 44 3.72 26.37 20.27
CA SER A 44 4.70 27.44 20.20
C SER A 44 5.45 27.36 18.85
N PRO A 45 6.18 28.42 18.44
CA PRO A 45 7.02 28.36 17.26
C PRO A 45 8.01 27.19 17.27
N GLU A 46 8.60 26.90 18.43
CA GLU A 46 9.49 25.76 18.60
C GLU A 46 8.73 24.43 18.42
N GLY A 47 7.54 24.33 19.02
CA GLY A 47 6.69 23.16 18.87
C GLY A 47 6.26 22.92 17.44
N LYS A 48 6.00 23.98 16.68
CA LYS A 48 5.66 23.86 15.26
C LYS A 48 6.83 23.29 14.47
N GLN A 49 8.04 23.67 14.80
CA GLN A 49 9.23 23.12 14.15
C GLN A 49 9.37 21.61 14.45
N HIS A 50 9.13 21.21 15.68
CA HIS A 50 9.13 19.79 16.05
C HIS A 50 8.06 19.01 15.30
N TRP A 51 6.88 19.60 15.14
CA TRP A 51 5.79 18.97 14.38
C TRP A 51 6.17 18.77 12.92
N GLU A 52 6.79 19.77 12.29
CA GLU A 52 7.29 19.65 10.92
C GLU A 52 8.29 18.52 10.78
N ASP A 53 9.19 18.37 11.76
CA ASP A 53 10.17 17.29 11.76
C ASP A 53 9.49 15.91 11.86
N VAL A 54 8.48 15.80 12.72
CA VAL A 54 7.70 14.56 12.86
C VAL A 54 6.99 14.21 11.55
N GLU A 55 6.35 15.18 10.90
CA GLU A 55 5.67 14.96 9.65
C GLU A 55 6.62 14.50 8.54
N ARG A 56 7.78 15.15 8.46
CA ARG A 56 8.80 14.78 7.46
C ARG A 56 9.30 13.36 7.67
N LEU A 57 9.62 13.00 8.90
CA LEU A 57 10.10 11.65 9.22
C LEU A 57 9.04 10.61 8.97
N LYS A 58 7.78 10.91 9.28
CA LYS A 58 6.67 10.01 9.01
C LYS A 58 6.49 9.81 7.51
N HIS A 59 6.58 10.88 6.73
CA HIS A 59 6.51 10.79 5.28
C HIS A 59 7.62 9.89 4.72
N ASP A 60 8.85 10.09 5.18
CA ASP A 60 9.99 9.28 4.74
C ASP A 60 9.80 7.81 5.08
N MET A 61 9.34 7.51 6.29
CA MET A 61 9.00 6.15 6.71
C MET A 61 7.94 5.52 5.81
N ASN A 62 6.88 6.27 5.53
CA ASN A 62 5.78 5.78 4.71
C ASN A 62 6.23 5.48 3.29
N MET A 63 7.09 6.33 2.71
CA MET A 63 7.61 6.10 1.37
C MET A 63 8.39 4.78 1.30
N LEU A 64 9.27 4.54 2.28
CA LEU A 64 10.03 3.29 2.35
C LEU A 64 9.12 2.09 2.56
N SER A 65 8.16 2.21 3.47
CA SER A 65 7.21 1.14 3.78
C SER A 65 6.32 0.78 2.61
N GLU A 66 5.81 1.78 1.88
CA GLU A 66 4.92 1.54 0.74
C GLU A 66 5.62 0.75 -0.36
N GLU A 67 6.86 1.07 -0.65
CA GLU A 67 7.64 0.33 -1.65
C GLU A 67 7.81 -1.13 -1.24
N ASP A 68 8.23 -1.37 0.01
CA ASP A 68 8.43 -2.72 0.52
C ASP A 68 7.13 -3.52 0.57
N ILE A 69 6.03 -2.89 0.97
CA ILE A 69 4.73 -3.55 1.01
C ILE A 69 4.30 -3.96 -0.40
N PHE A 70 4.52 -3.11 -1.39
CA PHE A 70 4.20 -3.45 -2.78
C PHE A 70 5.01 -4.66 -3.24
N ILE A 71 6.33 -4.62 -3.03
CA ILE A 71 7.21 -5.72 -3.42
C ILE A 71 6.82 -7.01 -2.71
N TYR A 72 6.58 -6.94 -1.41
CA TYR A 72 6.19 -8.10 -0.61
C TYR A 72 4.89 -8.70 -1.12
N GLY A 73 3.87 -7.88 -1.34
CA GLY A 73 2.58 -8.35 -1.83
C GLY A 73 2.66 -9.01 -3.20
N PHE A 74 3.42 -8.39 -4.11
CA PHE A 74 3.61 -8.94 -5.45
C PHE A 74 4.31 -10.30 -5.38
N ARG A 75 5.39 -10.40 -4.60
CA ARG A 75 6.14 -11.64 -4.45
C ARG A 75 5.30 -12.73 -3.79
N MET A 76 4.52 -12.38 -2.78
CA MET A 76 3.64 -13.35 -2.12
C MET A 76 2.59 -13.87 -3.08
N GLY A 77 1.97 -12.99 -3.85
CA GLY A 77 0.97 -13.40 -4.85
C GLY A 77 1.56 -14.34 -5.89
N ALA A 78 2.75 -14.03 -6.38
CA ALA A 78 3.43 -14.89 -7.34
C ALA A 78 3.75 -16.26 -6.74
N ARG A 79 4.22 -16.33 -5.50
CA ARG A 79 4.50 -17.59 -4.82
C ARG A 79 3.25 -18.42 -4.61
N MET A 80 2.12 -17.78 -4.30
CA MET A 80 0.83 -18.47 -4.17
C MET A 80 0.41 -19.11 -5.49
N VAL A 81 0.59 -18.39 -6.60
CA VAL A 81 0.29 -18.96 -7.93
C VAL A 81 1.18 -20.15 -8.24
N LEU A 82 2.47 -20.04 -7.96
CA LEU A 82 3.42 -21.15 -8.16
C LEU A 82 3.07 -22.36 -7.30
N ASP A 83 2.61 -22.14 -6.08
CA ASP A 83 2.18 -23.23 -5.21
C ASP A 83 0.96 -23.94 -5.77
N VAL A 84 0.01 -23.18 -6.32
CA VAL A 84 -1.21 -23.77 -6.92
C VAL A 84 -0.89 -24.60 -8.16
N VAL A 85 0.05 -24.15 -9.00
CA VAL A 85 0.38 -24.87 -10.25
C VAL A 85 1.46 -25.93 -10.04
N GLY A 86 2.09 -25.96 -8.87
CA GLY A 86 3.08 -26.96 -8.53
C GLY A 86 2.45 -28.28 -8.08
N ASP A 87 3.26 -29.32 -8.03
CA ASP A 87 2.81 -30.61 -7.54
C ASP A 87 2.71 -30.61 -6.03
N HIS A 88 1.61 -31.12 -5.53
CA HIS A 88 1.41 -31.32 -4.10
C HIS A 88 0.94 -32.75 -3.83
N LYS A 89 1.68 -33.46 -3.01
CA LYS A 89 1.33 -34.83 -2.62
C LYS A 89 0.99 -34.88 -1.14
N GLY A 90 -0.26 -34.55 -0.85
CA GLY A 90 -0.79 -34.63 0.52
C GLY A 90 -1.44 -35.96 0.81
N GLN A 91 -2.15 -36.03 1.92
CA GLN A 91 -2.87 -37.25 2.33
C GLN A 91 -4.11 -37.52 1.50
N PHE A 92 -4.64 -36.49 0.83
CA PHE A 92 -5.85 -36.60 0.02
C PHE A 92 -5.57 -36.12 -1.40
N TYR A 93 -6.37 -36.61 -2.34
CA TYR A 93 -6.34 -36.09 -3.71
C TYR A 93 -6.87 -34.66 -3.75
N GLU A 94 -6.31 -33.88 -4.64
CA GLU A 94 -6.83 -32.55 -4.90
C GLU A 94 -8.05 -32.63 -5.80
N ILE A 95 -8.82 -31.54 -5.85
CA ILE A 95 -10.02 -31.47 -6.69
C ILE A 95 -9.63 -31.72 -8.14
N GLY A 96 -10.30 -32.68 -8.79
CA GLY A 96 -10.05 -33.03 -10.17
C GLY A 96 -8.89 -34.02 -10.39
N GLU A 97 -8.14 -34.37 -9.37
CA GLU A 97 -7.00 -35.29 -9.47
C GLU A 97 -7.39 -36.77 -9.41
N ALA A 98 -8.42 -37.07 -8.65
CA ALA A 98 -8.84 -38.44 -8.38
C ALA A 98 -9.71 -39.04 -9.49
N GLY A 99 -9.28 -38.90 -10.69
CA GLY A 99 -10.04 -39.38 -11.85
C GLY A 99 -9.93 -40.85 -12.10
#